data_f778297c809c0347732b9c5eb5e130bb
#
_entry.id   f778297c809c0347732b9c5eb5e130bb
#
_cell.length_a   1.000
_cell.length_b   1.000
_cell.length_c   1.000
_cell.angle_alpha   90.00
_cell.angle_beta   90.00
_cell.angle_gamma   90.00
#
_symmetry.space_group_name_H-M   'P 1'
#
loop_
_entity.id
_entity.type
_entity.pdbx_description
1 polymer ?
#
loop_
_entity_poly.entity_id
_entity_poly.type
_entity_poly.pdbx_seq_one_letter_code
_entity_poly.pdbx_strand_id
1 'polypeptide(L)'
;MEKELLVYIDGKFYPKSEAKISVYDHGLLYGDGVFEGIRAYNGLVFKLKEHIDRLYKGANSLMIKIPMTKNEMTKAVLETLRKNNLKDAYVRLVVTRGFGDLGIDPRKCPKPTVFIITEPMLMIHSPEAKEKGMKTIISWVKRD
;
A
#
# COMPACT_ATOMS: atom_id res chain seq x y z
N MET A 1 -6.93 5.59 -26.40
CA MET A 1 -6.21 4.66 -25.48
C MET A 1 -6.39 5.20 -24.06
N GLU A 2 -6.90 4.39 -23.17
CA GLU A 2 -6.96 4.77 -21.74
C GLU A 2 -5.53 4.99 -21.23
N LYS A 3 -5.33 6.08 -20.51
CA LYS A 3 -4.02 6.41 -19.93
C LYS A 3 -3.70 5.38 -18.84
N GLU A 4 -2.60 4.67 -18.99
CA GLU A 4 -2.13 3.71 -18.01
C GLU A 4 -1.88 4.38 -16.65
N LEU A 5 -2.31 3.71 -15.57
CA LEU A 5 -2.11 4.19 -14.20
C LEU A 5 -0.62 4.18 -13.82
N LEU A 6 -0.24 5.15 -13.02
CA LEU A 6 1.10 5.28 -12.48
C LEU A 6 1.17 4.73 -11.05
N VAL A 7 2.23 4.03 -10.75
CA VAL A 7 2.59 3.54 -9.42
C VAL A 7 3.79 4.34 -8.91
N TYR A 8 3.68 4.84 -7.68
CA TYR A 8 4.82 5.46 -7.00
C TYR A 8 5.70 4.38 -6.37
N ILE A 9 7.00 4.42 -6.60
CA ILE A 9 7.99 3.55 -5.94
C ILE A 9 9.22 4.39 -5.60
N ASP A 10 9.56 4.50 -4.33
CA ASP A 10 10.79 5.13 -3.81
C ASP A 10 11.13 6.51 -4.42
N GLY A 11 10.13 7.38 -4.55
CA GLY A 11 10.30 8.75 -5.07
C GLY A 11 10.08 8.90 -6.56
N LYS A 12 9.80 7.82 -7.30
CA LYS A 12 9.58 7.83 -8.76
C LYS A 12 8.21 7.28 -9.12
N PHE A 13 7.73 7.67 -10.30
CA PHE A 13 6.48 7.15 -10.87
C PHE A 13 6.79 6.26 -12.05
N TYR A 14 6.17 5.09 -12.08
CA TYR A 14 6.30 4.10 -13.14
C TYR A 14 4.94 3.76 -13.71
N PRO A 15 4.81 3.51 -15.02
CA PRO A 15 3.62 2.88 -15.58
C PRO A 15 3.31 1.57 -14.83
N LYS A 16 2.05 1.24 -14.65
CA LYS A 16 1.61 0.03 -13.93
C LYS A 16 2.28 -1.24 -14.47
N SER A 17 2.44 -1.35 -15.78
CA SER A 17 3.09 -2.48 -16.46
C SER A 17 4.60 -2.58 -16.17
N GLU A 18 5.25 -1.47 -15.81
CA GLU A 18 6.69 -1.38 -15.54
C GLU A 18 7.01 -1.33 -14.04
N ALA A 19 6.00 -1.13 -13.18
CA ALA A 19 6.17 -1.03 -11.73
C ALA A 19 6.57 -2.40 -11.14
N LYS A 20 7.82 -2.51 -10.70
CA LYS A 20 8.41 -3.76 -10.21
C LYS A 20 9.19 -3.52 -8.92
N ILE A 21 9.16 -4.50 -8.04
CA ILE A 21 10.05 -4.59 -6.87
C ILE A 21 10.94 -5.82 -7.03
N SER A 22 12.03 -5.86 -6.29
CA SER A 22 12.94 -7.01 -6.30
C SER A 22 12.26 -8.28 -5.77
N VAL A 23 12.57 -9.44 -6.37
CA VAL A 23 12.20 -10.75 -5.82
C VAL A 23 12.89 -11.04 -4.48
N TYR A 24 13.94 -10.30 -4.15
CA TYR A 24 14.65 -10.34 -2.86
C TYR A 24 14.11 -9.30 -1.87
N ASP A 25 12.98 -8.65 -2.14
CA ASP A 25 12.35 -7.79 -1.15
C ASP A 25 11.79 -8.64 0.00
N HIS A 26 12.18 -8.31 1.24
CA HIS A 26 11.77 -9.08 2.42
C HIS A 26 10.26 -8.97 2.70
N GLY A 27 9.60 -7.95 2.20
CA GLY A 27 8.13 -7.90 2.20
C GLY A 27 7.51 -9.01 1.35
N LEU A 28 8.13 -9.35 0.19
CA LEU A 28 7.69 -10.45 -0.66
C LEU A 28 8.09 -11.81 -0.05
N LEU A 29 9.34 -11.95 0.40
CA LEU A 29 9.87 -13.24 0.86
C LEU A 29 9.31 -13.66 2.23
N TYR A 30 9.13 -12.71 3.14
CA TYR A 30 8.87 -12.99 4.56
C TYR A 30 7.66 -12.24 5.12
N GLY A 31 6.99 -11.42 4.33
CA GLY A 31 5.90 -10.57 4.82
C GLY A 31 6.38 -9.45 5.76
N ASP A 32 7.69 -9.11 5.76
CA ASP A 32 8.26 -8.10 6.63
C ASP A 32 7.96 -6.69 6.09
N GLY A 33 6.85 -6.14 6.53
CA GLY A 33 6.39 -4.85 6.10
C GLY A 33 5.06 -4.43 6.74
N VAL A 34 4.63 -3.23 6.43
CA VAL A 34 3.37 -2.64 6.87
C VAL A 34 2.64 -2.03 5.68
N PHE A 35 1.32 -1.96 5.77
CA PHE A 35 0.53 -1.34 4.72
C PHE A 35 -0.73 -0.68 5.26
N GLU A 36 -1.28 0.21 4.45
CA GLU A 36 -2.60 0.80 4.64
C GLU A 36 -3.46 0.63 3.39
N GLY A 37 -4.76 0.41 3.63
CA GLY A 37 -5.80 0.48 2.62
C GLY A 37 -6.66 1.71 2.89
N ILE A 38 -6.59 2.70 2.01
CA ILE A 38 -7.21 4.00 2.21
C ILE A 38 -8.21 4.26 1.08
N ARG A 39 -9.31 4.91 1.38
CA ARG A 39 -10.31 5.30 0.38
C ARG A 39 -10.29 6.80 0.14
N ALA A 40 -10.48 7.18 -1.11
CA ALA A 40 -10.77 8.55 -1.51
C ALA A 40 -12.17 8.63 -2.08
N TYR A 41 -12.90 9.70 -1.75
CA TYR A 41 -14.25 10.00 -2.20
C TYR A 41 -14.31 11.46 -2.63
N ASN A 42 -14.79 11.74 -3.85
CA ASN A 42 -14.87 13.08 -4.41
C ASN A 42 -13.57 13.89 -4.30
N GLY A 43 -12.42 13.23 -4.44
CA GLY A 43 -11.10 13.86 -4.35
C GLY A 43 -10.58 14.07 -2.92
N LEU A 44 -11.33 13.66 -1.89
CA LEU A 44 -10.91 13.72 -0.50
C LEU A 44 -10.46 12.33 -0.02
N VAL A 45 -9.25 12.24 0.49
CA VAL A 45 -8.73 11.00 1.07
C VAL A 45 -9.22 10.88 2.51
N PHE A 46 -10.03 9.85 2.75
CA PHE A 46 -10.66 9.65 4.07
C PHE A 46 -9.61 9.32 5.14
N LYS A 47 -9.61 10.10 6.21
CA LYS A 47 -8.75 9.88 7.39
C LYS A 47 -7.25 9.69 7.06
N LEU A 48 -6.74 10.43 6.06
CA LEU A 48 -5.36 10.25 5.58
C LEU A 48 -4.32 10.40 6.69
N LYS A 49 -4.48 11.41 7.56
CA LYS A 49 -3.57 11.64 8.67
C LYS A 49 -3.52 10.45 9.62
N GLU A 50 -4.67 9.91 10.00
CA GLU A 50 -4.79 8.78 10.91
C GLU A 50 -4.20 7.49 10.30
N HIS A 51 -4.40 7.28 9.00
CA HIS A 51 -3.76 6.17 8.27
C HIS A 51 -2.24 6.30 8.26
N ILE A 52 -1.71 7.49 7.94
CA ILE A 52 -0.27 7.73 7.96
C ILE A 52 0.29 7.53 9.38
N ASP A 53 -0.37 8.06 10.40
CA ASP A 53 0.07 7.89 11.79
C ASP A 53 0.12 6.41 12.19
N ARG A 54 -0.88 5.61 11.79
CA ARG A 54 -0.94 4.16 12.06
C ARG A 54 0.15 3.40 11.29
N LEU A 55 0.39 3.74 10.01
CA LEU A 55 1.48 3.15 9.22
C LEU A 55 2.84 3.32 9.90
N TYR A 56 3.15 4.56 10.33
CA TYR A 56 4.41 4.86 11.00
C TYR A 56 4.52 4.19 12.38
N LYS A 57 3.42 4.10 13.12
CA LYS A 57 3.38 3.34 14.39
C LYS A 57 3.64 1.85 14.14
N GLY A 58 3.01 1.24 13.13
CA GLY A 58 3.23 -0.16 12.74
C GLY A 58 4.68 -0.40 12.29
N ALA A 59 5.22 0.47 11.43
CA ALA A 59 6.61 0.39 10.99
C ALA A 59 7.59 0.46 12.17
N ASN A 60 7.35 1.36 13.12
CA ASN A 60 8.17 1.48 14.33
C ASN A 60 8.13 0.21 15.19
N SER A 61 6.97 -0.45 15.31
CA SER A 61 6.84 -1.72 16.03
C SER A 61 7.67 -2.85 15.41
N LEU A 62 7.88 -2.79 14.09
CA LEU A 62 8.76 -3.70 13.35
C LEU A 62 10.19 -3.17 13.22
N MET A 63 10.52 -2.03 13.84
CA MET A 63 11.81 -1.34 13.69
C MET A 63 12.16 -1.04 12.22
N ILE A 64 11.16 -0.75 11.38
CA ILE A 64 11.34 -0.26 10.01
C ILE A 64 11.44 1.25 10.05
N LYS A 65 12.60 1.79 9.70
CA LYS A 65 12.81 3.25 9.60
C LYS A 65 12.38 3.74 8.22
N ILE A 66 11.16 4.24 8.11
CA ILE A 66 10.64 4.78 6.84
C ILE A 66 11.54 5.95 6.38
N PRO A 67 12.03 5.95 5.12
CA PRO A 67 12.97 6.97 4.63
C PRO A 67 12.30 8.27 4.19
N MET A 68 11.13 8.58 4.71
CA MET A 68 10.31 9.75 4.43
C MET A 68 9.68 10.25 5.72
N THR A 69 9.42 11.56 5.79
CA THR A 69 8.58 12.14 6.84
C THR A 69 7.09 11.84 6.56
N LYS A 70 6.23 11.96 7.59
CA LYS A 70 4.77 11.82 7.42
C LYS A 70 4.20 12.82 6.40
N ASN A 71 4.75 14.04 6.36
CA ASN A 71 4.33 15.06 5.40
C ASN A 71 4.69 14.69 3.95
N GLU A 72 5.89 14.16 3.73
CA GLU A 72 6.31 13.67 2.41
C GLU A 72 5.46 12.48 1.97
N MET A 73 5.18 11.54 2.87
CA MET A 73 4.29 10.41 2.60
C MET A 73 2.88 10.87 2.21
N THR A 74 2.34 11.84 2.96
CA THR A 74 1.03 12.45 2.65
C THR A 74 1.03 13.08 1.25
N LYS A 75 2.08 13.83 0.91
CA LYS A 75 2.23 14.44 -0.42
C LYS A 75 2.32 13.37 -1.51
N ALA A 76 3.09 12.31 -1.30
CA ALA A 76 3.23 11.21 -2.26
C ALA A 76 1.89 10.52 -2.56
N VAL A 77 1.07 10.25 -1.53
CA VAL A 77 -0.28 9.68 -1.70
C VAL A 77 -1.16 10.61 -2.54
N LEU A 78 -1.21 11.89 -2.18
CA LEU A 78 -2.04 12.87 -2.90
C LEU A 78 -1.56 13.08 -4.35
N GLU A 79 -0.25 13.09 -4.56
CA GLU A 79 0.33 13.24 -5.90
C GLU A 79 0.03 12.02 -6.78
N THR A 80 0.10 10.80 -6.23
CA THR A 80 -0.24 9.57 -6.96
C THR A 80 -1.69 9.61 -7.45
N LEU A 81 -2.63 10.02 -6.59
CA LEU A 81 -4.04 10.20 -6.98
C LEU A 81 -4.21 11.25 -8.08
N ARG A 82 -3.54 12.41 -7.96
CA ARG A 82 -3.62 13.50 -8.96
C ARG A 82 -3.05 13.09 -10.31
N LYS A 83 -1.88 12.42 -10.34
CA LYS A 83 -1.27 11.93 -11.58
C LYS A 83 -2.15 10.92 -12.31
N ASN A 84 -2.90 10.12 -11.55
CA ASN A 84 -3.85 9.14 -12.06
C ASN A 84 -5.25 9.73 -12.32
N ASN A 85 -5.47 11.01 -12.03
CA ASN A 85 -6.76 11.68 -12.19
C ASN A 85 -7.92 10.93 -11.49
N LEU A 86 -7.67 10.36 -10.32
CA LEU A 86 -8.64 9.59 -9.55
C LEU A 86 -9.25 10.44 -8.44
N LYS A 87 -10.59 10.55 -8.44
CA LYS A 87 -11.38 11.23 -7.39
C LYS A 87 -11.98 10.22 -6.41
N ASP A 88 -12.51 9.12 -6.93
CA ASP A 88 -13.02 8.00 -6.16
C ASP A 88 -12.06 6.83 -6.36
N ALA A 89 -11.35 6.45 -5.31
CA ALA A 89 -10.23 5.54 -5.43
C ALA A 89 -9.98 4.69 -4.18
N TYR A 90 -9.35 3.56 -4.41
CA TYR A 90 -8.66 2.79 -3.39
C TYR A 90 -7.15 3.07 -3.49
N VAL A 91 -6.53 3.37 -2.36
CA VAL A 91 -5.09 3.58 -2.23
C VAL A 91 -4.50 2.44 -1.41
N ARG A 92 -3.51 1.75 -1.97
CA ARG A 92 -2.67 0.79 -1.28
C ARG A 92 -1.30 1.41 -1.05
N LEU A 93 -1.03 1.79 0.19
CA LEU A 93 0.25 2.33 0.63
C LEU A 93 1.01 1.24 1.37
N VAL A 94 2.22 0.92 0.93
CA VAL A 94 3.02 -0.19 1.48
C VAL A 94 4.43 0.28 1.77
N VAL A 95 4.96 -0.18 2.88
CA VAL A 95 6.37 -0.05 3.25
C VAL A 95 6.88 -1.43 3.63
N THR A 96 7.85 -1.94 2.90
CA THR A 96 8.53 -3.20 3.22
C THR A 96 9.86 -2.95 3.88
N ARG A 97 10.47 -4.01 4.44
CA ARG A 97 11.87 -3.97 4.89
C ARG A 97 12.82 -3.61 3.75
N GLY A 98 12.46 -3.91 2.52
CA GLY A 98 13.24 -3.65 1.32
C GLY A 98 14.06 -4.84 0.85
N PHE A 99 14.86 -4.57 -0.16
CA PHE A 99 15.78 -5.52 -0.76
C PHE A 99 16.87 -5.96 0.22
N GLY A 100 17.15 -7.26 0.25
CA GLY A 100 18.24 -7.85 1.04
C GLY A 100 18.68 -9.21 0.47
N ASP A 101 19.49 -9.94 1.23
CA ASP A 101 19.84 -11.32 0.93
C ASP A 101 18.80 -12.31 1.45
N LEU A 102 18.91 -13.57 1.05
CA LEU A 102 18.13 -14.64 1.67
C LEU A 102 18.47 -14.78 3.16
N GLY A 103 17.45 -15.01 3.96
CA GLY A 103 17.53 -15.12 5.41
C GLY A 103 16.74 -13.99 6.10
N ILE A 104 16.39 -14.23 7.35
CA ILE A 104 15.47 -13.38 8.12
C ILE A 104 16.15 -12.22 8.86
N ASP A 105 17.46 -12.04 8.69
CA ASP A 105 18.19 -10.96 9.38
C ASP A 105 17.87 -9.60 8.74
N PRO A 106 17.10 -8.71 9.42
CA PRO A 106 16.69 -7.43 8.85
C PRO A 106 17.85 -6.45 8.64
N ARG A 107 19.01 -6.68 9.27
CA ARG A 107 20.20 -5.84 9.12
C ARG A 107 20.81 -5.94 7.72
N LYS A 108 20.46 -6.97 6.96
CA LYS A 108 20.86 -7.18 5.57
C LYS A 108 20.05 -6.36 4.56
N CYS A 109 19.00 -5.68 5.00
CA CYS A 109 18.18 -4.79 4.16
C CYS A 109 18.63 -3.35 4.40
N PRO A 110 19.41 -2.75 3.52
CA PRO A 110 20.01 -1.43 3.75
C PRO A 110 18.97 -0.30 3.70
N LYS A 111 17.84 -0.50 3.02
CA LYS A 111 16.82 0.53 2.83
C LYS A 111 15.44 -0.10 2.65
N PRO A 112 14.40 0.39 3.37
CA PRO A 112 13.01 0.04 3.12
C PRO A 112 12.56 0.45 1.72
N THR A 113 11.65 -0.33 1.13
CA THR A 113 10.95 0.03 -0.11
C THR A 113 9.59 0.64 0.23
N VAL A 114 9.26 1.77 -0.40
CA VAL A 114 7.98 2.44 -0.26
C VAL A 114 7.28 2.46 -1.61
N PHE A 115 6.05 1.92 -1.69
CA PHE A 115 5.26 2.05 -2.91
C PHE A 115 3.79 2.36 -2.64
N ILE A 116 3.17 3.06 -3.60
CA ILE A 116 1.78 3.49 -3.54
C ILE A 116 1.11 3.13 -4.85
N ILE A 117 0.06 2.33 -4.73
CA ILE A 117 -0.82 1.95 -5.83
C ILE A 117 -2.15 2.68 -5.62
N THR A 118 -2.69 3.27 -6.67
CA THR A 118 -4.04 3.83 -6.66
C THR A 118 -4.84 3.23 -7.81
N GLU A 119 -6.04 2.75 -7.50
CA GLU A 119 -6.96 2.16 -8.46
C GLU A 119 -8.32 2.85 -8.34
N PRO A 120 -9.12 2.91 -9.40
CA PRO A 120 -10.53 3.27 -9.27
C PRO A 120 -11.17 2.46 -8.16
N MET A 121 -12.22 3.01 -7.54
CA MET A 121 -12.90 2.32 -6.43
C MET A 121 -13.33 0.91 -6.84
N LEU A 122 -12.58 -0.08 -6.36
CA LEU A 122 -12.92 -1.47 -6.57
C LEU A 122 -14.09 -1.84 -5.65
N MET A 123 -15.19 -2.21 -6.24
CA MET A 123 -16.22 -2.93 -5.52
C MET A 123 -15.73 -4.38 -5.33
N ILE A 124 -15.24 -4.66 -4.13
CA ILE A 124 -14.76 -6.02 -3.76
C ILE A 124 -15.91 -7.04 -3.87
N HIS A 125 -17.15 -6.55 -3.83
CA HIS A 125 -18.36 -7.36 -3.91
C HIS A 125 -19.26 -6.86 -5.04
N SER A 126 -19.96 -7.77 -5.68
CA SER A 126 -20.97 -7.41 -6.68
C SER A 126 -22.04 -6.52 -6.05
N PRO A 127 -22.73 -5.67 -6.83
CA PRO A 127 -23.88 -4.90 -6.35
C PRO A 127 -24.92 -5.78 -5.64
N GLU A 128 -25.14 -6.99 -6.18
CA GLU A 128 -26.05 -7.98 -5.62
C GLU A 128 -25.62 -8.49 -4.23
N ALA A 129 -24.33 -8.74 -4.02
CA ALA A 129 -23.80 -9.13 -2.72
C ALA A 129 -23.88 -7.99 -1.68
N LYS A 130 -23.88 -6.74 -2.16
CA LYS A 130 -24.05 -5.57 -1.29
C LYS A 130 -25.49 -5.44 -0.79
N GLU A 131 -26.47 -5.81 -1.60
CA GLU A 131 -27.90 -5.78 -1.24
C GLU A 131 -28.34 -7.02 -0.45
N LYS A 132 -27.92 -8.22 -0.90
CA LYS A 132 -28.38 -9.49 -0.35
C LYS A 132 -27.46 -10.08 0.72
N GLY A 133 -26.29 -9.46 0.92
CA GLY A 133 -25.23 -10.03 1.78
C GLY A 133 -24.46 -11.15 1.09
N MET A 134 -23.54 -11.74 1.82
CA MET A 134 -22.71 -12.85 1.38
C MET A 134 -22.88 -14.08 2.26
N LYS A 135 -22.82 -15.25 1.67
CA LYS A 135 -22.73 -16.50 2.43
C LYS A 135 -21.31 -16.62 2.99
N THR A 136 -21.20 -16.78 4.28
CA THR A 136 -19.92 -16.99 4.97
C THR A 136 -19.96 -18.28 5.76
N ILE A 137 -18.79 -18.88 5.99
CA ILE A 137 -18.61 -20.01 6.88
C ILE A 137 -17.65 -19.60 8.01
N ILE A 138 -17.88 -20.13 9.19
CA ILE A 138 -16.93 -19.96 10.30
C ILE A 138 -15.89 -21.07 10.17
N SER A 139 -14.62 -20.69 10.04
CA SER A 139 -13.52 -21.64 10.05
C SER A 139 -13.31 -22.17 11.46
N TRP A 140 -13.06 -23.47 11.58
CA TRP A 140 -12.62 -24.09 12.83
C TRP A 140 -11.13 -23.80 13.14
N VAL A 141 -10.37 -23.37 12.14
CA VAL A 141 -8.97 -22.95 12.31
C VAL A 141 -8.97 -21.56 12.95
N LYS A 142 -8.40 -21.47 14.13
CA LYS A 142 -8.18 -20.18 14.82
C LYS A 142 -6.97 -19.49 14.19
N ARG A 143 -7.07 -18.19 14.02
CA ARG A 143 -5.94 -17.35 13.65
C ARG A 143 -5.19 -16.98 14.93
N ASP A 144 -3.86 -17.19 14.91
CA ASP A 144 -2.97 -16.77 15.99
C ASP A 144 -2.76 -15.25 15.97
#